data_69bdba42672257c903d95708d3b4a9c6
#
_entry.id   69bdba42672257c903d95708d3b4a9c6
#
_cell.length_a   1.000
_cell.length_b   1.000
_cell.length_c   1.000
_cell.angle_alpha   90.00
_cell.angle_beta   90.00
_cell.angle_gamma   90.00
#
_symmetry.space_group_name_H-M   'P 1'
#
loop_
_entity.id
_entity.type
_entity.pdbx_description
1 polymer ?
#
loop_
_entity_poly.entity_id
_entity_poly.type
_entity_poly.pdbx_seq_one_letter_code
_entity_poly.pdbx_strand_id
1 'polypeptide(L)'
;WSYFITASSYFLFRRALSGAIIAFGVCLGLNILSSSGIGYNIFAWQSKDWIPGSGGLQALTFGGIITSLVLMKYKDSDNIKDLYTILLGMGLASLIGGLYLKQFFIISKISGTVTWILISMSTALFLYVLLHWIIDVKGKMNWYEPIKIAGTATLMCYLIPYFYNSFRTILGIQLPLFFTTGLIGLLKSILYSFIIIAIAWSLKRVKIQLKI
;
A
#
# COMPACT_ATOMS: atom_id res chain seq x y z
N TRP A 1 -1.45 -15.11 -2.92
CA TRP A 1 -0.48 -15.85 -2.09
C TRP A 1 0.07 -15.02 -0.94
N SER A 2 0.54 -13.80 -1.15
CA SER A 2 1.09 -12.97 -0.07
C SER A 2 0.12 -12.77 1.09
N TYR A 3 -1.15 -12.48 0.79
CA TYR A 3 -2.18 -12.36 1.81
C TYR A 3 -2.42 -13.68 2.54
N PHE A 4 -2.51 -14.80 1.81
CA PHE A 4 -2.73 -16.12 2.40
C PHE A 4 -1.60 -16.51 3.37
N ILE A 5 -0.34 -16.36 2.94
CA ILE A 5 0.84 -16.65 3.78
C ILE A 5 0.82 -15.77 5.03
N THR A 6 0.54 -14.48 4.88
CA THR A 6 0.53 -13.53 5.99
C THR A 6 -0.60 -13.83 6.98
N ALA A 7 -1.81 -14.11 6.47
CA ALA A 7 -2.96 -14.46 7.31
C ALA A 7 -2.70 -15.77 8.08
N SER A 8 -2.20 -16.82 7.41
CA SER A 8 -1.87 -18.09 8.03
C SER A 8 -0.79 -17.93 9.11
N SER A 9 0.27 -17.17 8.83
CA SER A 9 1.32 -16.87 9.80
C SER A 9 0.79 -16.10 11.00
N TYR A 10 -0.12 -15.14 10.78
CA TYR A 10 -0.74 -14.37 11.85
C TYR A 10 -1.58 -15.25 12.79
N PHE A 11 -2.29 -16.24 12.27
CA PHE A 11 -3.01 -17.22 13.08
C PHE A 11 -2.04 -18.12 13.87
N LEU A 12 -0.97 -18.59 13.26
CA LEU A 12 0.06 -19.41 13.91
C LEU A 12 0.73 -18.67 15.09
N PHE A 13 1.01 -17.39 14.95
CA PHE A 13 1.56 -16.55 16.01
C PHE A 13 0.52 -16.09 17.05
N ARG A 14 -0.67 -16.68 17.06
CA ARG A 14 -1.74 -16.39 18.02
C ARG A 14 -2.09 -14.91 18.17
N ARG A 15 -2.01 -14.17 17.08
CA ARG A 15 -2.27 -12.70 17.03
C ARG A 15 -1.33 -11.88 17.91
N ALA A 16 -0.15 -12.39 18.25
CA ALA A 16 0.82 -11.67 19.06
C ALA A 16 1.53 -10.58 18.25
N LEU A 17 1.64 -9.39 18.83
CA LEU A 17 2.36 -8.26 18.21
C LEU A 17 3.83 -8.61 17.97
N SER A 18 4.48 -9.29 18.91
CA SER A 18 5.87 -9.75 18.79
C SER A 18 6.07 -10.68 17.59
N GLY A 19 5.14 -11.63 17.38
CA GLY A 19 5.18 -12.52 16.23
C GLY A 19 5.06 -11.77 14.89
N ALA A 20 4.18 -10.77 14.82
CA ALA A 20 4.03 -9.94 13.63
C ALA A 20 5.29 -9.11 13.34
N ILE A 21 5.95 -8.56 14.37
CA ILE A 21 7.21 -7.81 14.23
C ILE A 21 8.34 -8.72 13.74
N ILE A 22 8.47 -9.92 14.32
CA ILE A 22 9.48 -10.90 13.89
C ILE A 22 9.25 -11.29 12.44
N ALA A 23 8.01 -11.64 12.07
CA ALA A 23 7.65 -12.01 10.71
C ALA A 23 7.92 -10.86 9.70
N PHE A 24 7.62 -9.61 10.08
CA PHE A 24 7.95 -8.42 9.30
C PHE A 24 9.47 -8.32 9.06
N GLY A 25 10.27 -8.46 10.12
CA GLY A 25 11.73 -8.42 10.04
C GLY A 25 12.31 -9.54 9.17
N VAL A 26 11.78 -10.76 9.30
CA VAL A 26 12.18 -11.90 8.46
C VAL A 26 11.86 -11.62 6.98
N CYS A 27 10.65 -11.15 6.68
CA CYS A 27 10.26 -10.82 5.30
C CYS A 27 11.12 -9.69 4.70
N LEU A 28 11.45 -8.65 5.48
CA LEU A 28 12.37 -7.61 5.04
C LEU A 28 13.78 -8.16 4.81
N GLY A 29 14.29 -8.98 5.71
CA GLY A 29 15.60 -9.63 5.57
C GLY A 29 15.69 -10.49 4.31
N LEU A 30 14.65 -11.29 4.04
CA LEU A 30 14.55 -12.08 2.82
C LEU A 30 14.52 -11.20 1.56
N ASN A 31 13.82 -10.06 1.63
CA ASN A 31 13.77 -9.12 0.51
C ASN A 31 15.13 -8.46 0.24
N ILE A 32 15.85 -8.07 1.29
CA ILE A 32 17.21 -7.55 1.18
C ILE A 32 18.15 -8.60 0.58
N LEU A 33 18.08 -9.83 1.08
CA LEU A 33 18.91 -10.94 0.60
C LEU A 33 18.64 -11.26 -0.88
N SER A 34 17.37 -11.28 -1.27
CA SER A 34 16.96 -11.46 -2.66
C SER A 34 17.44 -10.32 -3.56
N SER A 35 17.40 -9.07 -3.07
CA SER A 35 17.78 -7.88 -3.84
C SER A 35 19.29 -7.69 -3.95
N SER A 36 20.08 -8.22 -3.00
CA SER A 36 21.55 -8.13 -2.99
C SER A 36 22.23 -9.13 -3.95
N GLY A 37 21.47 -10.03 -4.57
CA GLY A 37 22.00 -11.08 -5.44
C GLY A 37 22.64 -12.26 -4.71
N ILE A 38 22.89 -12.18 -3.40
CA ILE A 38 23.48 -13.26 -2.60
C ILE A 38 22.54 -14.48 -2.56
N GLY A 39 21.22 -14.24 -2.54
CA GLY A 39 20.20 -15.30 -2.54
C GLY A 39 20.00 -15.98 -3.91
N TYR A 40 20.54 -15.40 -5.00
CA TYR A 40 20.31 -15.91 -6.37
C TYR A 40 20.82 -17.34 -6.57
N ASN A 41 21.96 -17.67 -5.97
CA ASN A 41 22.58 -18.99 -6.08
C ASN A 41 22.12 -20.01 -5.03
N ILE A 42 21.56 -19.54 -3.92
CA ILE A 42 21.15 -20.39 -2.79
C ILE A 42 19.69 -20.81 -2.93
N PHE A 43 18.86 -19.91 -3.44
CA PHE A 43 17.44 -20.13 -3.59
C PHE A 43 17.03 -19.68 -4.99
N ALA A 44 16.47 -20.59 -5.76
CA ALA A 44 15.87 -20.29 -7.08
C ALA A 44 14.57 -19.43 -6.95
N TRP A 45 14.50 -18.54 -5.96
CA TRP A 45 13.33 -17.74 -5.60
C TRP A 45 12.96 -16.68 -6.62
N GLN A 46 13.84 -16.40 -7.54
CA GLN A 46 13.55 -15.49 -8.63
C GLN A 46 12.88 -16.20 -9.82
N SER A 47 12.73 -17.53 -9.75
CA SER A 47 11.85 -18.19 -10.70
C SER A 47 10.43 -17.66 -10.47
N LYS A 48 9.74 -17.34 -11.54
CA LYS A 48 8.33 -16.88 -11.50
C LYS A 48 7.41 -17.86 -10.78
N ASP A 49 7.88 -19.07 -10.55
CA ASP A 49 7.14 -20.19 -9.96
C ASP A 49 7.30 -20.29 -8.44
N TRP A 50 8.14 -19.45 -7.83
CA TRP A 50 8.28 -19.42 -6.38
C TRP A 50 7.14 -18.64 -5.72
N ILE A 51 6.24 -19.37 -5.08
CA ILE A 51 5.00 -18.84 -4.47
C ILE A 51 5.24 -17.73 -3.43
N PRO A 52 6.21 -17.83 -2.48
CA PRO A 52 6.46 -16.76 -1.51
C PRO A 52 7.03 -15.48 -2.12
N GLY A 53 7.62 -15.55 -3.31
CA GLY A 53 8.28 -14.40 -3.94
C GLY A 53 9.44 -13.88 -3.09
N SER A 54 9.77 -12.61 -3.25
CA SER A 54 10.87 -11.94 -2.52
C SER A 54 10.51 -11.50 -1.09
N GLY A 55 9.35 -11.85 -0.57
CA GLY A 55 8.89 -11.41 0.76
C GLY A 55 8.40 -9.96 0.85
N GLY A 56 8.49 -9.18 -0.23
CA GLY A 56 8.19 -7.76 -0.20
C GLY A 56 6.73 -7.42 0.09
N LEU A 57 5.80 -8.06 -0.60
CA LEU A 57 4.36 -7.85 -0.38
C LEU A 57 3.92 -8.38 0.99
N GLN A 58 4.50 -9.48 1.44
CA GLN A 58 4.27 -10.04 2.77
C GLN A 58 4.73 -9.06 3.85
N ALA A 59 5.91 -8.46 3.71
CA ALA A 59 6.39 -7.44 4.63
C ALA A 59 5.42 -6.26 4.73
N LEU A 60 4.92 -5.75 3.60
CA LEU A 60 3.95 -4.66 3.61
C LEU A 60 2.65 -5.05 4.32
N THR A 61 2.17 -6.29 4.12
CA THR A 61 0.97 -6.82 4.78
C THR A 61 1.19 -6.97 6.29
N PHE A 62 2.36 -7.47 6.74
CA PHE A 62 2.72 -7.53 8.16
C PHE A 62 2.83 -6.14 8.77
N GLY A 63 3.36 -5.15 8.04
CA GLY A 63 3.33 -3.74 8.46
C GLY A 63 1.92 -3.24 8.75
N GLY A 64 0.95 -3.58 7.90
CA GLY A 64 -0.48 -3.31 8.12
C GLY A 64 -1.05 -4.04 9.36
N ILE A 65 -0.68 -5.30 9.58
CA ILE A 65 -1.09 -6.07 10.77
C ILE A 65 -0.53 -5.42 12.04
N ILE A 66 0.75 -5.05 12.06
CA ILE A 66 1.38 -4.38 13.20
C ILE A 66 0.64 -3.08 13.52
N THR A 67 0.36 -2.27 12.50
CA THR A 67 -0.40 -1.03 12.64
C THR A 67 -1.78 -1.29 13.23
N SER A 68 -2.50 -2.29 12.74
CA SER A 68 -3.83 -2.66 13.25
C SER A 68 -3.79 -3.14 14.69
N LEU A 69 -2.78 -3.93 15.08
CA LEU A 69 -2.61 -4.41 16.46
C LEU A 69 -2.27 -3.26 17.43
N VAL A 70 -1.45 -2.31 16.99
CA VAL A 70 -1.17 -1.08 17.75
C VAL A 70 -2.45 -0.28 17.94
N LEU A 71 -3.23 -0.08 16.87
CA LEU A 71 -4.52 0.60 16.96
C LEU A 71 -5.48 -0.08 17.93
N MET A 72 -5.63 -1.40 17.83
CA MET A 72 -6.51 -2.16 18.74
C MET A 72 -6.09 -2.04 20.19
N LYS A 73 -4.78 -1.99 20.47
CA LYS A 73 -4.24 -1.85 21.82
C LYS A 73 -4.54 -0.47 22.43
N TYR A 74 -4.55 0.58 21.60
CA TYR A 74 -4.72 1.96 22.07
C TYR A 74 -6.12 2.54 21.79
N LYS A 75 -7.02 1.79 21.13
CA LYS A 75 -8.37 2.23 20.79
C LYS A 75 -9.20 2.62 22.02
N ASP A 76 -9.06 1.86 23.11
CA ASP A 76 -9.83 2.03 24.33
C ASP A 76 -9.05 2.81 25.41
N SER A 77 -7.85 3.30 25.09
CA SER A 77 -7.08 4.14 26.00
C SER A 77 -7.39 5.62 25.75
N ASP A 78 -7.57 6.40 26.80
CA ASP A 78 -7.77 7.86 26.72
C ASP A 78 -6.53 8.61 26.14
N ASN A 79 -5.45 7.89 25.84
CA ASN A 79 -4.17 8.42 25.39
C ASN A 79 -3.99 8.32 23.87
N ILE A 80 -4.77 9.10 23.11
CA ILE A 80 -4.57 9.26 21.64
C ILE A 80 -3.15 9.76 21.32
N LYS A 81 -2.52 10.49 22.21
CA LYS A 81 -1.15 11.00 22.03
C LYS A 81 -0.14 9.88 21.90
N ASP A 82 -0.23 8.84 22.72
CA ASP A 82 0.68 7.69 22.69
C ASP A 82 0.53 6.91 21.37
N LEU A 83 -0.72 6.73 20.91
CA LEU A 83 -0.99 6.12 19.59
C LEU A 83 -0.27 6.89 18.47
N TYR A 84 -0.44 8.23 18.43
CA TYR A 84 0.19 9.03 17.38
C TYR A 84 1.71 9.03 17.49
N THR A 85 2.26 9.07 18.71
CA THR A 85 3.70 9.00 18.92
C THR A 85 4.28 7.70 18.37
N ILE A 86 3.63 6.57 18.62
CA ILE A 86 4.06 5.27 18.13
C ILE A 86 3.94 5.19 16.61
N LEU A 87 2.79 5.58 16.03
CA LEU A 87 2.57 5.50 14.58
C LEU A 87 3.50 6.45 13.81
N LEU A 88 3.68 7.67 14.30
CA LEU A 88 4.63 8.62 13.71
C LEU A 88 6.07 8.15 13.87
N GLY A 89 6.43 7.58 15.02
CA GLY A 89 7.74 6.99 15.24
C GLY A 89 8.03 5.83 14.28
N MET A 90 7.07 4.93 14.10
CA MET A 90 7.17 3.85 13.10
C MET A 90 7.28 4.40 11.68
N GLY A 91 6.50 5.44 11.35
CA GLY A 91 6.54 6.11 10.05
C GLY A 91 7.90 6.75 9.78
N LEU A 92 8.45 7.48 10.76
CA LEU A 92 9.78 8.09 10.66
C LEU A 92 10.89 7.05 10.56
N ALA A 93 10.86 6.01 11.38
CA ALA A 93 11.85 4.92 11.29
C ALA A 93 11.82 4.23 9.92
N SER A 94 10.62 3.96 9.39
CA SER A 94 10.46 3.40 8.04
C SER A 94 10.96 4.37 6.95
N LEU A 95 10.71 5.68 7.09
CA LEU A 95 11.19 6.67 6.13
C LEU A 95 12.72 6.76 6.12
N ILE A 96 13.30 6.89 7.30
CA ILE A 96 14.77 6.97 7.44
C ILE A 96 15.42 5.70 6.91
N GLY A 97 14.92 4.53 7.30
CA GLY A 97 15.39 3.24 6.78
C GLY A 97 15.27 3.13 5.26
N GLY A 98 14.12 3.54 4.70
CA GLY A 98 13.89 3.54 3.25
C GLY A 98 14.83 4.49 2.50
N LEU A 99 15.03 5.71 3.01
CA LEU A 99 15.95 6.68 2.41
C LEU A 99 17.41 6.24 2.51
N TYR A 100 17.80 5.62 3.62
CA TYR A 100 19.15 5.05 3.78
C TYR A 100 19.38 3.90 2.80
N LEU A 101 18.44 2.96 2.71
CA LEU A 101 18.56 1.81 1.81
C LEU A 101 18.45 2.19 0.32
N LYS A 102 17.92 3.37 -0.01
CA LYS A 102 17.92 3.90 -1.38
C LYS A 102 19.32 4.01 -1.98
N GLN A 103 20.37 4.13 -1.16
CA GLN A 103 21.75 4.18 -1.63
C GLN A 103 22.22 2.83 -2.20
N PHE A 104 21.61 1.73 -1.75
CA PHE A 104 21.99 0.36 -2.13
C PHE A 104 20.96 -0.30 -3.05
N PHE A 105 19.69 0.04 -2.92
CA PHE A 105 18.58 -0.59 -3.64
C PHE A 105 17.71 0.44 -4.34
N ILE A 106 17.39 0.19 -5.61
CA ILE A 106 16.51 1.06 -6.39
C ILE A 106 15.08 1.02 -5.81
N ILE A 107 14.35 2.11 -5.96
CA ILE A 107 12.92 2.17 -5.62
C ILE A 107 12.13 1.53 -6.76
N SER A 108 11.61 0.32 -6.58
CA SER A 108 10.80 -0.37 -7.58
C SER A 108 9.58 -1.05 -6.97
N LYS A 109 8.40 -0.62 -7.42
CA LYS A 109 7.13 -1.27 -7.07
C LYS A 109 7.02 -2.65 -7.75
N ILE A 110 7.48 -2.77 -8.99
CA ILE A 110 7.37 -4.00 -9.78
C ILE A 110 8.20 -5.12 -9.14
N SER A 111 9.42 -4.79 -8.72
CA SER A 111 10.31 -5.74 -8.04
C SER A 111 10.02 -5.87 -6.53
N GLY A 112 9.13 -5.04 -5.98
CA GLY A 112 8.78 -5.06 -4.56
C GLY A 112 10.00 -4.85 -3.65
N THR A 113 10.88 -3.88 -3.99
CA THR A 113 12.13 -3.66 -3.25
C THR A 113 11.90 -3.17 -1.83
N VAL A 114 12.81 -3.50 -0.91
CA VAL A 114 12.76 -3.07 0.49
C VAL A 114 12.62 -1.55 0.64
N THR A 115 13.28 -0.81 -0.21
CA THR A 115 13.22 0.66 -0.26
C THR A 115 11.80 1.14 -0.55
N TRP A 116 11.16 0.55 -1.57
CA TRP A 116 9.78 0.87 -1.92
C TRP A 116 8.82 0.51 -0.79
N ILE A 117 9.00 -0.65 -0.14
CA ILE A 117 8.16 -1.13 0.97
C ILE A 117 8.20 -0.14 2.13
N LEU A 118 9.40 0.24 2.59
CA LEU A 118 9.57 1.13 3.74
C LEU A 118 9.04 2.54 3.47
N ILE A 119 9.29 3.11 2.28
CA ILE A 119 8.74 4.41 1.90
C ILE A 119 7.23 4.36 1.79
N SER A 120 6.66 3.31 1.20
CA SER A 120 5.21 3.13 1.08
C SER A 120 4.55 2.97 2.45
N MET A 121 5.15 2.20 3.36
CA MET A 121 4.69 2.03 4.73
C MET A 121 4.71 3.35 5.50
N SER A 122 5.80 4.12 5.40
CA SER A 122 5.92 5.45 6.00
C SER A 122 4.82 6.39 5.52
N THR A 123 4.62 6.48 4.21
CA THR A 123 3.59 7.33 3.60
C THR A 123 2.20 6.92 4.08
N ALA A 124 1.91 5.61 4.13
CA ALA A 124 0.63 5.10 4.61
C ALA A 124 0.39 5.45 6.08
N LEU A 125 1.39 5.33 6.95
CA LEU A 125 1.29 5.67 8.37
C LEU A 125 1.05 7.16 8.58
N PHE A 126 1.77 8.04 7.89
CA PHE A 126 1.55 9.48 8.00
C PHE A 126 0.17 9.90 7.49
N LEU A 127 -0.27 9.36 6.37
CA LEU A 127 -1.62 9.61 5.85
C LEU A 127 -2.69 9.08 6.80
N TYR A 128 -2.48 7.90 7.40
CA TYR A 128 -3.42 7.34 8.36
C TYR A 128 -3.56 8.25 9.57
N VAL A 129 -2.47 8.69 10.19
CA VAL A 129 -2.50 9.60 11.35
C VAL A 129 -3.19 10.92 10.99
N LEU A 130 -2.89 11.48 9.81
CA LEU A 130 -3.51 12.72 9.33
C LEU A 130 -5.03 12.56 9.17
N LEU A 131 -5.46 11.49 8.49
CA LEU A 131 -6.88 11.24 8.24
C LEU A 131 -7.63 10.93 9.54
N HIS A 132 -7.08 10.11 10.43
CA HIS A 132 -7.65 9.82 11.74
C HIS A 132 -7.81 11.10 12.55
N TRP A 133 -6.81 11.98 12.55
CA TRP A 133 -6.91 13.26 13.26
C TRP A 133 -8.03 14.17 12.69
N ILE A 134 -8.14 14.26 11.36
CA ILE A 134 -9.17 15.11 10.69
C ILE A 134 -10.57 14.54 10.92
N ILE A 135 -10.75 13.23 10.78
CA ILE A 135 -12.06 12.58 10.81
C ILE A 135 -12.51 12.31 12.24
N ASP A 136 -11.71 11.57 13.01
CA ASP A 136 -12.11 11.06 14.31
C ASP A 136 -11.92 12.10 15.43
N VAL A 137 -10.86 12.90 15.38
CA VAL A 137 -10.59 13.93 16.42
C VAL A 137 -11.28 15.25 16.11
N LYS A 138 -11.20 15.74 14.87
CA LYS A 138 -11.83 17.01 14.46
C LYS A 138 -13.28 16.89 14.04
N GLY A 139 -13.81 15.68 13.86
CA GLY A 139 -15.19 15.42 13.45
C GLY A 139 -15.55 15.95 12.06
N LYS A 140 -14.55 16.25 11.20
CA LYS A 140 -14.79 16.80 9.87
C LYS A 140 -15.07 15.66 8.89
N MET A 141 -16.33 15.29 8.71
CA MET A 141 -16.72 14.13 7.87
C MET A 141 -17.21 14.52 6.46
N ASN A 142 -17.66 15.76 6.22
CA ASN A 142 -18.36 16.11 4.98
C ASN A 142 -17.48 16.17 3.73
N TRP A 143 -16.17 16.33 3.89
CA TRP A 143 -15.24 16.48 2.77
C TRP A 143 -14.98 15.18 2.00
N TYR A 144 -15.22 14.01 2.62
CA TYR A 144 -14.95 12.72 1.99
C TYR A 144 -16.12 12.20 1.13
N GLU A 145 -17.31 12.80 1.23
CA GLU A 145 -18.50 12.37 0.48
C GLU A 145 -18.24 12.15 -1.03
N PRO A 146 -17.53 13.06 -1.74
CA PRO A 146 -17.21 12.82 -3.16
C PRO A 146 -16.31 11.60 -3.37
N ILE A 147 -15.45 11.28 -2.39
CA ILE A 147 -14.46 10.20 -2.48
C ILE A 147 -15.01 8.87 -1.92
N LYS A 148 -16.10 8.91 -1.16
CA LYS A 148 -16.75 7.74 -0.53
C LYS A 148 -17.02 6.60 -1.51
N ILE A 149 -17.27 6.92 -2.76
CA ILE A 149 -17.50 5.92 -3.81
C ILE A 149 -16.25 5.11 -4.11
N ALA A 150 -15.07 5.71 -4.06
CA ALA A 150 -13.81 4.98 -4.21
C ALA A 150 -13.65 3.88 -3.16
N GLY A 151 -14.13 4.11 -1.93
CA GLY A 151 -14.13 3.12 -0.86
C GLY A 151 -15.26 2.08 -0.95
N THR A 152 -16.44 2.46 -1.46
CA THR A 152 -17.62 1.56 -1.51
C THR A 152 -17.75 0.80 -2.84
N ALA A 153 -17.11 1.24 -3.91
CA ALA A 153 -17.09 0.63 -5.23
C ALA A 153 -15.65 0.43 -5.73
N THR A 154 -14.78 -0.06 -4.83
CA THR A 154 -13.34 -0.25 -5.08
C THR A 154 -13.05 -1.08 -6.32
N LEU A 155 -13.79 -2.17 -6.53
CA LEU A 155 -13.61 -3.02 -7.70
C LEU A 155 -13.88 -2.28 -9.01
N MET A 156 -14.93 -1.45 -9.05
CA MET A 156 -15.23 -0.62 -10.22
C MET A 156 -14.10 0.39 -10.49
N CYS A 157 -13.67 1.10 -9.45
CA CYS A 157 -12.55 2.05 -9.54
C CYS A 157 -11.24 1.38 -9.98
N TYR A 158 -11.04 0.10 -9.64
CA TYR A 158 -9.90 -0.69 -10.07
C TYR A 158 -9.99 -1.15 -11.52
N LEU A 159 -11.17 -1.57 -11.99
CA LEU A 159 -11.37 -2.09 -13.35
C LEU A 159 -11.38 -1.01 -14.43
N ILE A 160 -11.96 0.17 -14.15
CA ILE A 160 -12.06 1.26 -15.12
C ILE A 160 -10.70 1.60 -15.78
N PRO A 161 -9.58 1.76 -15.05
CA PRO A 161 -8.27 1.99 -15.64
C PRO A 161 -7.80 0.87 -16.58
N TYR A 162 -8.12 -0.39 -16.28
CA TYR A 162 -7.76 -1.50 -17.16
C TYR A 162 -8.52 -1.44 -18.47
N PHE A 163 -9.82 -1.20 -18.43
CA PHE A 163 -10.61 -0.98 -19.65
C PHE A 163 -10.07 0.19 -20.47
N TYR A 164 -9.84 1.34 -19.82
CA TYR A 164 -9.26 2.50 -20.49
C TYR A 164 -7.91 2.19 -21.15
N ASN A 165 -7.00 1.52 -20.45
CA ASN A 165 -5.69 1.17 -21.00
C ASN A 165 -5.80 0.16 -22.15
N SER A 166 -6.69 -0.83 -22.04
CA SER A 166 -6.93 -1.80 -23.12
C SER A 166 -7.47 -1.11 -24.37
N PHE A 167 -8.48 -0.25 -24.25
CA PHE A 167 -9.00 0.53 -25.37
C PHE A 167 -7.93 1.43 -25.98
N ARG A 168 -7.15 2.10 -25.16
CA ARG A 168 -6.05 2.95 -25.63
C ARG A 168 -5.02 2.16 -26.44
N THR A 169 -4.69 0.96 -25.99
CA THR A 169 -3.73 0.08 -26.68
C THR A 169 -4.29 -0.42 -28.01
N ILE A 170 -5.56 -0.83 -28.05
CA ILE A 170 -6.23 -1.28 -29.29
C ILE A 170 -6.31 -0.15 -30.30
N LEU A 171 -6.60 1.07 -29.86
CA LEU A 171 -6.70 2.26 -30.75
C LEU A 171 -5.34 2.85 -31.13
N GLY A 172 -4.22 2.31 -30.60
CA GLY A 172 -2.88 2.81 -30.87
C GLY A 172 -2.60 4.23 -30.34
N ILE A 173 -3.43 4.75 -29.41
CA ILE A 173 -3.29 6.11 -28.89
C ILE A 173 -2.11 6.16 -27.92
N GLN A 174 -1.04 6.84 -28.32
CA GLN A 174 0.10 7.14 -27.45
C GLN A 174 0.04 8.57 -26.94
N LEU A 175 0.13 8.75 -25.64
CA LEU A 175 0.20 10.08 -25.03
C LEU A 175 1.64 10.61 -25.16
N PRO A 176 1.82 11.88 -25.58
CA PRO A 176 3.15 12.50 -25.59
C PRO A 176 3.82 12.44 -24.22
N LEU A 177 5.15 12.31 -24.20
CA LEU A 177 5.97 12.24 -22.99
C LEU A 177 5.72 13.42 -22.04
N PHE A 178 5.46 14.59 -22.59
CA PHE A 178 5.11 15.78 -21.81
C PHE A 178 3.93 15.58 -20.86
N PHE A 179 2.92 14.79 -21.26
CA PHE A 179 1.76 14.48 -20.40
C PHE A 179 1.98 13.33 -19.42
N THR A 180 3.13 12.66 -19.49
CA THR A 180 3.40 11.46 -18.65
C THR A 180 4.50 11.68 -17.64
N THR A 181 5.24 12.78 -17.71
CA THR A 181 6.40 13.07 -16.86
C THR A 181 6.24 14.36 -16.06
N GLY A 182 6.98 14.46 -14.96
CA GLY A 182 7.07 15.66 -14.13
C GLY A 182 5.76 16.06 -13.44
N LEU A 183 5.64 17.35 -13.14
CA LEU A 183 4.50 17.93 -12.44
C LEU A 183 3.19 17.78 -13.25
N ILE A 184 3.27 17.89 -14.58
CA ILE A 184 2.13 17.76 -15.47
C ILE A 184 1.58 16.33 -15.45
N GLY A 185 2.47 15.31 -15.44
CA GLY A 185 2.09 13.92 -15.26
C GLY A 185 1.40 13.67 -13.91
N LEU A 186 1.86 14.33 -12.84
CA LEU A 186 1.23 14.27 -11.52
C LEU A 186 -0.19 14.87 -11.55
N LEU A 187 -0.35 16.10 -12.05
CA LEU A 187 -1.64 16.77 -12.15
C LEU A 187 -2.63 15.96 -12.99
N LYS A 188 -2.19 15.46 -14.14
CA LYS A 188 -2.99 14.55 -14.98
C LYS A 188 -3.44 13.32 -14.20
N SER A 189 -2.55 12.69 -13.40
CA SER A 189 -2.89 11.49 -12.64
C SER A 189 -3.93 11.77 -11.56
N ILE A 190 -3.85 12.92 -10.91
CA ILE A 190 -4.85 13.37 -9.94
C ILE A 190 -6.20 13.58 -10.64
N LEU A 191 -6.21 14.33 -11.76
CA LEU A 191 -7.43 14.58 -12.54
C LEU A 191 -8.05 13.26 -13.04
N TYR A 192 -7.22 12.35 -13.52
CA TYR A 192 -7.64 11.02 -13.96
C TYR A 192 -8.30 10.22 -12.83
N SER A 193 -7.78 10.30 -11.60
CA SER A 193 -8.38 9.66 -10.44
C SER A 193 -9.78 10.20 -10.13
N PHE A 194 -9.98 11.52 -10.23
CA PHE A 194 -11.31 12.13 -10.08
C PHE A 194 -12.28 11.71 -11.20
N ILE A 195 -11.80 11.60 -12.43
CA ILE A 195 -12.61 11.11 -13.57
C ILE A 195 -13.08 9.66 -13.30
N ILE A 196 -12.18 8.79 -12.81
CA ILE A 196 -12.53 7.40 -12.44
C ILE A 196 -13.63 7.37 -11.37
N ILE A 197 -13.50 8.21 -10.33
CA ILE A 197 -14.49 8.32 -9.26
C ILE A 197 -15.83 8.79 -9.81
N ALA A 198 -15.82 9.78 -10.71
CA ALA A 198 -17.03 10.31 -11.36
C ALA A 198 -17.72 9.24 -12.23
N ILE A 199 -16.95 8.46 -12.99
CA ILE A 199 -17.48 7.33 -13.78
C ILE A 199 -18.07 6.27 -12.85
N ALA A 200 -17.37 5.87 -11.79
CA ALA A 200 -17.86 4.90 -10.83
C ALA A 200 -19.16 5.38 -10.14
N TRP A 201 -19.25 6.67 -9.83
CA TRP A 201 -20.45 7.29 -9.28
C TRP A 201 -21.62 7.25 -10.26
N SER A 202 -21.39 7.57 -11.52
CA SER A 202 -22.40 7.50 -12.58
C SER A 202 -22.90 6.07 -12.79
N LEU A 203 -22.01 5.09 -12.85
CA LEU A 203 -22.38 3.68 -12.96
C LEU A 203 -23.18 3.19 -11.77
N LYS A 204 -22.84 3.64 -10.55
CA LYS A 204 -23.62 3.34 -9.35
C LYS A 204 -25.04 3.91 -9.41
N ARG A 205 -25.23 5.11 -9.98
CA ARG A 205 -26.55 5.69 -10.18
C ARG A 205 -27.43 4.87 -11.13
N VAL A 206 -26.84 4.29 -12.17
CA VAL A 206 -27.53 3.42 -13.14
C VAL A 206 -27.71 1.99 -12.59
N LYS A 207 -27.41 1.76 -11.29
CA LYS A 207 -27.49 0.45 -10.61
C LYS A 207 -26.53 -0.62 -11.19
N ILE A 208 -25.53 -0.24 -11.98
CA ILE A 208 -24.45 -1.13 -12.43
C ILE A 208 -23.42 -1.16 -11.30
N GLN A 209 -23.52 -2.19 -10.45
CA GLN A 209 -22.55 -2.41 -9.36
C GLN A 209 -22.04 -3.84 -9.44
N LEU A 210 -20.70 -3.98 -9.43
CA LEU A 210 -20.05 -5.25 -9.14
C LEU A 210 -19.99 -5.40 -7.61
N LYS A 211 -20.86 -6.25 -7.06
CA LYS A 211 -20.79 -6.67 -5.66
C LYS A 211 -19.96 -7.95 -5.62
N ILE A 212 -18.95 -7.96 -4.76
CA ILE A 212 -18.22 -9.17 -4.33
C ILE A 212 -18.90 -9.68 -3.08
#